data_c66f7c23bd15891238c489f667c6dcfe
#
_entry.id   c66f7c23bd15891238c489f667c6dcfe
#
_cell.length_a   1.000
_cell.length_b   1.000
_cell.length_c   1.000
_cell.angle_alpha   90.00
_cell.angle_beta   90.00
_cell.angle_gamma   90.00
#
_symmetry.space_group_name_H-M   'P 1'
#
loop_
_entity.id
_entity.type
_entity.pdbx_description
1 polymer ?
#
loop_
_entity_poly.entity_id
_entity_poly.type
_entity_poly.pdbx_seq_one_letter_code
_entity_poly.pdbx_strand_id
1 'polypeptide(L)'
;MTPASTLTSQQQLIDNAKAPLLGFNEKDWDAVRAAMPPGFVYDEVPTGRRAEGVEEVVTLWQGWAEAFPDARATIDKELATSDTVVVEVTWRGTHRGALQTPAGPIPPSGKRIDIRACFVCDMSEGRVRQERHYFDMGTLLHQIGVS
;
A
#
# COMPACT_ATOMS: atom_id res chain seq x y z
N MET A 1 33.72 -0.35 2.66
CA MET A 1 32.52 0.37 3.09
C MET A 1 32.44 0.37 4.61
N THR A 2 32.12 1.49 5.19
CA THR A 2 31.98 1.61 6.64
C THR A 2 30.60 1.12 7.11
N PRO A 3 30.46 0.69 8.38
CA PRO A 3 29.14 0.33 8.93
C PRO A 3 28.10 1.45 8.81
N ALA A 4 28.52 2.71 8.97
CA ALA A 4 27.61 3.84 8.84
C ALA A 4 27.03 3.95 7.42
N SER A 5 27.86 3.72 6.38
CA SER A 5 27.38 3.71 4.99
C SER A 5 26.39 2.58 4.74
N THR A 6 26.64 1.39 5.31
CA THR A 6 25.74 0.25 5.18
C THR A 6 24.39 0.55 5.82
N LEU A 7 24.38 1.11 7.05
CA LEU A 7 23.16 1.50 7.74
C LEU A 7 22.40 2.57 6.97
N THR A 8 23.10 3.57 6.42
CA THR A 8 22.48 4.61 5.59
C THR A 8 21.82 4.00 4.35
N SER A 9 22.48 3.04 3.72
CA SER A 9 21.92 2.37 2.55
C SER A 9 20.65 1.59 2.89
N GLN A 10 20.60 0.90 4.03
CA GLN A 10 19.41 0.19 4.46
C GLN A 10 18.26 1.15 4.78
N GLN A 11 18.55 2.22 5.49
CA GLN A 11 17.56 3.25 5.79
C GLN A 11 17.04 3.89 4.51
N GLN A 12 17.90 4.12 3.54
CA GLN A 12 17.51 4.67 2.26
C GLN A 12 16.59 3.73 1.48
N LEU A 13 16.85 2.41 1.52
CA LEU A 13 15.96 1.41 0.93
C LEU A 13 14.58 1.46 1.59
N ILE A 14 14.53 1.53 2.91
CA ILE A 14 13.27 1.62 3.66
C ILE A 14 12.53 2.89 3.27
N ASP A 15 13.21 4.03 3.24
CA ASP A 15 12.59 5.30 2.88
C ASP A 15 12.01 5.25 1.46
N ASN A 16 12.75 4.69 0.52
CA ASN A 16 12.29 4.56 -0.86
C ASN A 16 11.10 3.60 -0.97
N ALA A 17 11.12 2.50 -0.21
CA ALA A 17 10.05 1.50 -0.23
C ALA A 17 8.73 2.07 0.29
N LYS A 18 8.77 2.90 1.33
CA LYS A 18 7.54 3.42 1.92
C LYS A 18 7.08 4.74 1.32
N ALA A 19 7.86 5.36 0.44
CA ALA A 19 7.50 6.65 -0.14
C ALA A 19 6.13 6.64 -0.86
N PRO A 20 5.77 5.62 -1.67
CA PRO A 20 4.44 5.58 -2.26
C PRO A 20 3.33 5.52 -1.21
N LEU A 21 3.53 4.74 -0.14
CA LEU A 21 2.57 4.62 0.94
C LEU A 21 2.36 5.95 1.67
N LEU A 22 3.44 6.68 1.93
CA LEU A 22 3.34 7.99 2.58
C LEU A 22 2.62 8.99 1.69
N GLY A 23 2.84 8.94 0.39
CA GLY A 23 2.09 9.75 -0.57
C GLY A 23 0.61 9.42 -0.56
N PHE A 24 0.27 8.14 -0.49
CA PHE A 24 -1.14 7.70 -0.35
C PHE A 24 -1.76 8.25 0.92
N ASN A 25 -1.06 8.19 2.05
CA ASN A 25 -1.57 8.70 3.31
C ASN A 25 -2.01 10.16 3.21
N GLU A 26 -1.29 10.96 2.44
CA GLU A 26 -1.62 12.37 2.23
C GLU A 26 -2.56 12.59 1.04
N LYS A 27 -2.91 11.52 0.30
CA LYS A 27 -3.67 11.59 -0.96
C LYS A 27 -3.02 12.54 -1.96
N ASP A 28 -1.67 12.59 -1.90
CA ASP A 28 -0.84 13.39 -2.80
C ASP A 28 -0.43 12.51 -3.98
N TRP A 29 -1.27 12.51 -5.01
CA TRP A 29 -1.08 11.59 -6.14
C TRP A 29 0.15 11.92 -6.97
N ASP A 30 0.58 13.17 -7.00
CA ASP A 30 1.83 13.54 -7.67
C ASP A 30 3.02 12.95 -6.92
N ALA A 31 3.01 12.99 -5.59
CA ALA A 31 4.05 12.37 -4.77
C ALA A 31 4.05 10.85 -4.94
N VAL A 32 2.86 10.22 -5.01
CA VAL A 32 2.74 8.79 -5.26
C VAL A 32 3.39 8.43 -6.60
N ARG A 33 3.06 9.17 -7.66
CA ARG A 33 3.66 8.93 -8.99
C ARG A 33 5.16 9.09 -8.98
N ALA A 34 5.65 10.15 -8.34
CA ALA A 34 7.09 10.42 -8.28
C ALA A 34 7.87 9.35 -7.52
N ALA A 35 7.22 8.66 -6.59
CA ALA A 35 7.85 7.64 -5.76
C ALA A 35 7.96 6.28 -6.46
N MET A 36 7.31 6.10 -7.59
CA MET A 36 7.30 4.83 -8.31
C MET A 36 8.18 4.90 -9.57
N PRO A 37 9.09 3.93 -9.77
CA PRO A 37 9.83 3.86 -11.04
C PRO A 37 8.92 3.40 -12.19
N PRO A 38 9.30 3.68 -13.43
CA PRO A 38 8.58 3.11 -14.58
C PRO A 38 8.50 1.59 -14.47
N GLY A 39 7.34 1.03 -14.80
CA GLY A 39 7.14 -0.41 -14.72
C GLY A 39 6.86 -0.95 -13.33
N PHE A 40 6.68 -0.09 -12.34
CA PHE A 40 6.32 -0.51 -10.98
C PHE A 40 5.11 -1.42 -11.00
N VAL A 41 5.16 -2.51 -10.22
CA VAL A 41 4.07 -3.47 -10.12
C VAL A 41 3.53 -3.50 -8.71
N TYR A 42 2.21 -3.40 -8.58
CA TYR A 42 1.50 -3.57 -7.32
C TYR A 42 0.67 -4.85 -7.40
N ASP A 43 0.98 -5.79 -6.52
CA ASP A 43 0.30 -7.08 -6.43
C ASP A 43 -0.55 -7.11 -5.17
N GLU A 44 -1.87 -7.04 -5.32
CA GLU A 44 -2.82 -7.05 -4.21
C GLU A 44 -3.23 -8.50 -3.96
N VAL A 45 -2.48 -9.17 -3.11
CA VAL A 45 -2.58 -10.63 -2.93
C VAL A 45 -3.99 -11.09 -2.52
N PRO A 46 -4.66 -10.46 -1.53
CA PRO A 46 -5.97 -10.96 -1.09
C PRO A 46 -7.09 -10.81 -2.11
N THR A 47 -6.97 -9.91 -3.06
CA THR A 47 -8.01 -9.71 -4.10
C THR A 47 -7.63 -10.33 -5.43
N GLY A 48 -6.36 -10.71 -5.59
CA GLY A 48 -5.84 -11.21 -6.85
C GLY A 48 -5.64 -10.14 -7.91
N ARG A 49 -5.80 -8.85 -7.56
CA ARG A 49 -5.59 -7.76 -8.53
C ARG A 49 -4.11 -7.43 -8.64
N ARG A 50 -3.69 -7.18 -9.86
CA ARG A 50 -2.31 -6.82 -10.17
C ARG A 50 -2.34 -5.62 -11.11
N ALA A 51 -1.69 -4.54 -10.70
CA ALA A 51 -1.57 -3.33 -11.51
C ALA A 51 -0.12 -3.20 -11.97
N GLU A 52 0.07 -2.93 -13.25
CA GLU A 52 1.40 -2.81 -13.84
C GLU A 52 1.57 -1.41 -14.42
N GLY A 53 2.61 -0.72 -13.97
CA GLY A 53 2.87 0.65 -14.37
C GLY A 53 2.23 1.66 -13.44
N VAL A 54 2.84 2.84 -13.38
CA VAL A 54 2.49 3.89 -12.41
C VAL A 54 1.01 4.27 -12.48
N GLU A 55 0.47 4.49 -13.69
CA GLU A 55 -0.91 4.98 -13.80
C GLU A 55 -1.95 3.93 -13.45
N GLU A 56 -1.70 2.65 -13.75
CA GLU A 56 -2.61 1.59 -13.32
C GLU A 56 -2.63 1.46 -11.80
N VAL A 57 -1.47 1.58 -11.16
CA VAL A 57 -1.38 1.52 -9.69
C VAL A 57 -2.10 2.70 -9.06
N VAL A 58 -1.88 3.91 -9.58
CA VAL A 58 -2.55 5.11 -9.08
C VAL A 58 -4.06 4.98 -9.20
N THR A 59 -4.56 4.51 -10.35
CA THR A 59 -5.99 4.31 -10.56
C THR A 59 -6.58 3.32 -9.53
N LEU A 60 -5.89 2.21 -9.29
CA LEU A 60 -6.34 1.22 -8.32
C LEU A 60 -6.36 1.82 -6.90
N TRP A 61 -5.31 2.54 -6.53
CA TRP A 61 -5.21 3.16 -5.20
C TRP A 61 -6.23 4.28 -5.01
N GLN A 62 -6.54 5.02 -6.08
CA GLN A 62 -7.61 6.04 -6.02
C GLN A 62 -8.96 5.41 -5.74
N GLY A 63 -9.20 4.19 -6.24
CA GLY A 63 -10.42 3.44 -5.93
C GLY A 63 -10.55 3.15 -4.43
N TRP A 64 -9.45 2.76 -3.79
CA TRP A 64 -9.44 2.58 -2.34
C TRP A 64 -9.69 3.90 -1.61
N ALA A 65 -9.08 5.00 -2.09
CA ALA A 65 -9.28 6.32 -1.49
C ALA A 65 -10.70 6.85 -1.68
N GLU A 66 -11.38 6.47 -2.75
CA GLU A 66 -12.80 6.79 -2.93
C GLU A 66 -13.67 6.05 -1.92
N ALA A 67 -13.38 4.76 -1.71
CA ALA A 67 -14.13 3.95 -0.75
C ALA A 67 -13.87 4.38 0.68
N PHE A 68 -12.60 4.72 0.99
CA PHE A 68 -12.16 5.13 2.32
C PHE A 68 -11.35 6.43 2.21
N PRO A 69 -12.02 7.60 2.10
CA PRO A 69 -11.31 8.86 1.86
C PRO A 69 -10.31 9.25 2.95
N ASP A 70 -10.56 8.79 4.17
CA ASP A 70 -9.69 9.04 5.33
C ASP A 70 -8.71 7.89 5.60
N ALA A 71 -8.60 6.92 4.69
CA ALA A 71 -7.70 5.77 4.88
C ALA A 71 -6.28 6.25 5.10
N ARG A 72 -5.67 5.73 6.17
CA ARG A 72 -4.30 6.06 6.54
C ARG A 72 -3.64 4.83 7.16
N ALA A 73 -2.43 4.56 6.73
CA ALA A 73 -1.63 3.48 7.27
C ALA A 73 -0.70 4.03 8.35
N THR A 74 -0.75 3.40 9.52
CA THR A 74 0.27 3.61 10.55
C THR A 74 1.34 2.56 10.35
N ILE A 75 2.61 2.97 10.29
CA ILE A 75 3.72 2.04 10.12
C ILE A 75 4.07 1.46 11.48
N ASP A 76 3.95 0.14 11.58
CA ASP A 76 4.20 -0.59 12.85
C ASP A 76 5.63 -1.13 12.93
N LYS A 77 6.17 -1.59 11.80
CA LYS A 77 7.50 -2.19 11.76
C LYS A 77 8.09 -2.13 10.36
N GLU A 78 9.41 -1.93 10.28
CA GLU A 78 10.16 -1.87 9.03
C GLU A 78 11.36 -2.80 9.12
N LEU A 79 11.58 -3.59 8.08
CA LEU A 79 12.74 -4.50 7.98
C LEU A 79 13.31 -4.39 6.57
N ALA A 80 14.63 -4.50 6.46
CA ALA A 80 15.29 -4.46 5.16
C ALA A 80 16.41 -5.47 5.08
N THR A 81 16.53 -6.09 3.91
CA THR A 81 17.73 -6.81 3.47
C THR A 81 18.33 -6.01 2.31
N SER A 82 19.28 -6.59 1.59
CA SER A 82 19.90 -5.90 0.45
C SER A 82 18.94 -5.68 -0.72
N ASP A 83 17.89 -6.50 -0.84
CA ASP A 83 16.98 -6.49 -2.00
C ASP A 83 15.50 -6.55 -1.63
N THR A 84 15.16 -6.55 -0.34
CA THR A 84 13.77 -6.66 0.11
C THR A 84 13.52 -5.75 1.29
N VAL A 85 12.40 -5.03 1.24
CA VAL A 85 11.91 -4.25 2.39
C VAL A 85 10.55 -4.76 2.77
N VAL A 86 10.34 -4.99 4.07
CA VAL A 86 9.04 -5.39 4.62
C VAL A 86 8.54 -4.26 5.49
N VAL A 87 7.30 -3.83 5.26
CA VAL A 87 6.66 -2.78 6.04
C VAL A 87 5.35 -3.33 6.59
N GLU A 88 5.27 -3.46 7.90
CA GLU A 88 4.02 -3.84 8.57
C GLU A 88 3.26 -2.57 8.94
N VAL A 89 1.97 -2.56 8.64
CA VAL A 89 1.14 -1.38 8.85
C VAL A 89 -0.21 -1.75 9.46
N THR A 90 -0.90 -0.75 9.99
CA THR A 90 -2.30 -0.85 10.37
C THR A 90 -3.07 0.19 9.56
N TRP A 91 -4.04 -0.29 8.79
CA TRP A 91 -4.94 0.58 8.02
C TRP A 91 -6.14 0.95 8.87
N ARG A 92 -6.46 2.25 8.89
CA ARG A 92 -7.69 2.76 9.51
C ARG A 92 -8.36 3.70 8.54
N GLY A 93 -9.69 3.66 8.51
CA GLY A 93 -10.47 4.52 7.64
C GLY A 93 -11.96 4.29 7.85
N THR A 94 -12.77 5.08 7.16
CA THR A 94 -14.23 5.02 7.24
C THR A 94 -14.79 4.76 5.84
N HIS A 95 -15.70 3.79 5.75
CA HIS A 95 -16.33 3.41 4.49
C HIS A 95 -17.37 4.44 4.08
N ARG A 96 -16.95 5.45 3.33
CA ARG A 96 -17.78 6.59 2.94
C ARG A 96 -18.10 6.65 1.46
N GLY A 97 -17.47 5.80 0.66
CA GLY A 97 -17.72 5.68 -0.78
C GLY A 97 -17.92 4.24 -1.18
N ALA A 98 -18.43 4.00 -2.38
CA ALA A 98 -18.64 2.64 -2.86
C ALA A 98 -17.31 1.90 -2.99
N LEU A 99 -17.27 0.66 -2.49
CA LEU A 99 -16.13 -0.24 -2.66
C LEU A 99 -16.41 -1.17 -3.84
N GLN A 100 -15.57 -1.11 -4.86
CA GLN A 100 -15.71 -1.97 -6.03
C GLN A 100 -15.19 -3.36 -5.74
N THR A 101 -15.99 -4.38 -6.04
CA THR A 101 -15.60 -5.78 -5.90
C THR A 101 -16.01 -6.55 -7.16
N PRO A 102 -15.47 -7.77 -7.38
CA PRO A 102 -15.91 -8.61 -8.50
C PRO A 102 -17.40 -8.94 -8.47
N ALA A 103 -18.01 -8.95 -7.29
CA ALA A 103 -19.45 -9.20 -7.11
C ALA A 103 -20.28 -7.93 -7.27
N GLY A 104 -19.66 -6.79 -7.58
CA GLY A 104 -20.30 -5.49 -7.74
C GLY A 104 -19.92 -4.51 -6.64
N PRO A 105 -20.41 -3.27 -6.71
CA PRO A 105 -20.09 -2.26 -5.74
C PRO A 105 -20.80 -2.51 -4.40
N ILE A 106 -20.08 -2.24 -3.31
CA ILE A 106 -20.65 -2.27 -1.97
C ILE A 106 -20.92 -0.81 -1.59
N PRO A 107 -22.19 -0.43 -1.37
CA PRO A 107 -22.53 0.95 -1.00
C PRO A 107 -21.87 1.38 0.30
N PRO A 108 -21.61 2.68 0.49
CA PRO A 108 -20.96 3.16 1.71
C PRO A 108 -21.77 2.79 2.96
N SER A 109 -21.09 2.17 3.93
CA SER A 109 -21.71 1.72 5.18
C SER A 109 -21.56 2.72 6.32
N GLY A 110 -20.62 3.67 6.20
CA GLY A 110 -20.24 4.57 7.27
C GLY A 110 -19.45 3.90 8.39
N LYS A 111 -19.11 2.63 8.24
CA LYS A 111 -18.40 1.86 9.27
C LYS A 111 -16.89 2.04 9.12
N ARG A 112 -16.19 1.86 10.24
CA ARG A 112 -14.74 2.02 10.29
C ARG A 112 -14.04 0.69 10.09
N ILE A 113 -12.86 0.75 9.46
CA ILE A 113 -11.96 -0.40 9.38
C ILE A 113 -10.73 -0.16 10.24
N ASP A 114 -10.19 -1.26 10.76
CA ASP A 114 -8.94 -1.30 11.51
C ASP A 114 -8.33 -2.67 11.21
N ILE A 115 -7.42 -2.72 10.23
CA ILE A 115 -6.86 -4.00 9.77
C ILE A 115 -5.34 -3.93 9.68
N ARG A 116 -4.71 -5.07 10.02
CA ARG A 116 -3.26 -5.23 9.88
C ARG A 116 -2.93 -5.62 8.44
N ALA A 117 -1.83 -5.11 7.95
CA ALA A 117 -1.37 -5.38 6.60
C ALA A 117 0.15 -5.42 6.54
N CYS A 118 0.66 -5.97 5.45
CA CYS A 118 2.10 -6.08 5.24
C CYS A 118 2.40 -5.83 3.77
N PHE A 119 3.39 -4.98 3.51
CA PHE A 119 3.94 -4.78 2.18
C PHE A 119 5.30 -5.47 2.12
N VAL A 120 5.48 -6.29 1.08
CA VAL A 120 6.78 -6.89 0.78
C VAL A 120 7.25 -6.28 -0.53
N CYS A 121 8.33 -5.51 -0.44
CA CYS A 121 8.84 -4.72 -1.56
C CYS A 121 10.12 -5.33 -2.11
N ASP A 122 10.11 -5.70 -3.39
CA ASP A 122 11.31 -6.16 -4.08
C ASP A 122 12.05 -4.93 -4.60
N MET A 123 13.29 -4.76 -4.14
CA MET A 123 14.10 -3.58 -4.45
C MET A 123 15.09 -3.91 -5.56
N SER A 124 15.29 -2.96 -6.46
CA SER A 124 16.32 -3.03 -7.50
C SER A 124 16.91 -1.66 -7.70
N GLU A 125 18.23 -1.57 -7.67
CA GLU A 125 18.95 -0.31 -7.82
C GLU A 125 18.45 0.78 -6.87
N GLY A 126 18.12 0.38 -5.63
CA GLY A 126 17.67 1.30 -4.59
C GLY A 126 16.20 1.71 -4.69
N ARG A 127 15.46 1.20 -5.66
CA ARG A 127 14.05 1.57 -5.88
C ARG A 127 13.14 0.35 -5.80
N VAL A 128 11.87 0.57 -5.45
CA VAL A 128 10.87 -0.50 -5.42
C VAL A 128 10.51 -0.87 -6.86
N ARG A 129 10.73 -2.14 -7.20
CA ARG A 129 10.34 -2.66 -8.50
C ARG A 129 8.95 -3.28 -8.46
N GLN A 130 8.64 -4.00 -7.38
CA GLN A 130 7.36 -4.68 -7.19
C GLN A 130 7.00 -4.66 -5.71
N GLU A 131 5.72 -4.50 -5.43
CA GLU A 131 5.20 -4.47 -4.07
C GLU A 131 4.06 -5.46 -3.96
N ARG A 132 4.14 -6.39 -3.00
CA ARG A 132 3.05 -7.29 -2.66
C ARG A 132 2.40 -6.80 -1.37
N HIS A 133 1.08 -6.65 -1.42
CA HIS A 133 0.29 -6.16 -0.30
C HIS A 133 -0.57 -7.29 0.25
N TYR A 134 -0.36 -7.63 1.51
CA TYR A 134 -1.09 -8.71 2.20
C TYR A 134 -1.99 -8.11 3.27
N PHE A 135 -3.24 -8.46 3.24
CA PHE A 135 -4.20 -8.13 4.29
C PHE A 135 -5.36 -9.14 4.20
N ASP A 136 -6.21 -9.17 5.23
CA ASP A 136 -7.34 -10.09 5.23
C ASP A 136 -8.59 -9.38 4.71
N MET A 137 -8.97 -9.70 3.46
CA MET A 137 -10.15 -9.11 2.84
C MET A 137 -11.43 -9.51 3.56
N GLY A 138 -11.49 -10.74 4.11
CA GLY A 138 -12.62 -11.19 4.90
C GLY A 138 -12.85 -10.33 6.14
N THR A 139 -11.78 -10.00 6.85
CA THR A 139 -11.86 -9.12 8.01
C THR A 139 -12.35 -7.72 7.61
N LEU A 140 -11.82 -7.18 6.52
CA LEU A 140 -12.26 -5.88 6.01
C LEU A 140 -13.75 -5.88 5.71
N LEU A 141 -14.22 -6.88 4.95
CA LEU A 141 -15.62 -6.99 4.57
C LEU A 141 -16.52 -7.14 5.79
N HIS A 142 -16.10 -7.94 6.77
CA HIS A 142 -16.85 -8.10 8.02
C HIS A 142 -16.99 -6.77 8.75
N GLN A 143 -15.92 -6.01 8.82
CA GLN A 143 -15.92 -4.71 9.52
C GLN A 143 -16.88 -3.69 8.88
N ILE A 144 -17.05 -3.75 7.56
CA ILE A 144 -18.00 -2.85 6.88
C ILE A 144 -19.41 -3.45 6.73
N GLY A 145 -19.66 -4.59 7.38
CA GLY A 145 -20.98 -5.18 7.48
C GLY A 145 -21.36 -6.17 6.39
N VAL A 146 -20.40 -6.67 5.65
CA VAL A 146 -20.58 -7.72 4.65
C VAL A 146 -20.18 -9.05 5.28
N SER A 147 -21.07 -10.00 5.24
CA SER A 147 -20.81 -11.34 5.81
C SER A 147 -20.35 -12.32 4.74
#